data_3e392ac9b2b97df609163c3b5fb23444
#
_entry.id   3e392ac9b2b97df609163c3b5fb23444
#
_cell.length_a   1.000
_cell.length_b   1.000
_cell.length_c   1.000
_cell.angle_alpha   90.00
_cell.angle_beta   90.00
_cell.angle_gamma   90.00
#
_symmetry.space_group_name_H-M   'P 1'
#
loop_
_entity.id
_entity.type
_entity.pdbx_description
1 polymer ?
#
loop_
_entity_poly.entity_id
_entity_poly.type
_entity_poly.pdbx_seq_one_letter_code
_entity_poly.pdbx_strand_id
1 'polypeptide(L)'
;MALGAAIAERFLAARFGEWQSHKTYAYISDGGIEEEVSQGVGRIAGHLGMNNLIMYYDSNNVQLSTKVDEVDTENVAMKYEAWGWNVITIDGHDVEQIREALTAANAEKERPTLIIGRTVMGKGAVAADGSSFEDKVSTHGQPLTAAGADFAATVRNLGGDAEDPFKIFSESGKVFDARREELRLSLIHI
;
A
#
# COMPACT_ATOMS: atom_id res chain seq x y z
N MET A 1 13.10 -5.70 -5.98
CA MET A 1 13.75 -5.64 -4.65
C MET A 1 13.00 -6.46 -3.59
N ALA A 2 11.69 -6.27 -3.38
CA ALA A 2 10.94 -6.96 -2.32
C ALA A 2 11.04 -8.48 -2.33
N LEU A 3 10.93 -9.15 -3.50
CA LEU A 3 11.14 -10.59 -3.59
C LEU A 3 12.55 -10.99 -3.14
N GLY A 4 13.58 -10.24 -3.53
CA GLY A 4 14.96 -10.51 -3.09
C GLY A 4 15.12 -10.39 -1.58
N ALA A 5 14.47 -9.41 -0.95
CA ALA A 5 14.46 -9.26 0.51
C ALA A 5 13.76 -10.45 1.19
N ALA A 6 12.60 -10.87 0.67
CA ALA A 6 11.87 -12.00 1.21
C ALA A 6 12.63 -13.34 1.06
N ILE A 7 13.36 -13.54 -0.03
CA ILE A 7 14.25 -14.71 -0.22
C ILE A 7 15.41 -14.65 0.77
N ALA A 8 16.04 -13.48 0.93
CA ALA A 8 17.17 -13.30 1.84
C ALA A 8 16.75 -13.55 3.30
N GLU A 9 15.57 -13.09 3.71
CA GLU A 9 15.02 -13.36 5.04
C GLU A 9 14.91 -14.87 5.28
N ARG A 10 14.27 -15.62 4.37
CA ARG A 10 14.18 -17.09 4.51
C ARG A 10 15.53 -17.78 4.60
N PHE A 11 16.50 -17.32 3.80
CA PHE A 11 17.86 -17.84 3.88
C PHE A 11 18.49 -17.57 5.24
N LEU A 12 18.35 -16.35 5.77
CA LEU A 12 18.89 -15.96 7.07
C LEU A 12 18.19 -16.68 8.21
N ALA A 13 16.86 -16.81 8.18
CA ALA A 13 16.11 -17.55 9.18
C ALA A 13 16.51 -19.04 9.21
N ALA A 14 16.63 -19.68 8.04
CA ALA A 14 17.07 -21.07 7.95
C ALA A 14 18.51 -21.27 8.45
N ARG A 15 19.39 -20.28 8.27
CA ARG A 15 20.81 -20.38 8.65
C ARG A 15 21.07 -20.00 10.11
N PHE A 16 20.39 -18.96 10.60
CA PHE A 16 20.68 -18.37 11.91
C PHE A 16 19.56 -18.53 12.93
N GLY A 17 18.39 -19.01 12.52
CA GLY A 17 17.24 -19.26 13.38
C GLY A 17 16.08 -18.31 13.18
N GLU A 18 14.92 -18.71 13.68
CA GLU A 18 13.62 -18.03 13.51
C GLU A 18 13.56 -16.60 14.07
N TRP A 19 14.50 -16.23 14.93
CA TRP A 19 14.60 -14.85 15.44
C TRP A 19 14.91 -13.83 14.34
N GLN A 20 15.41 -14.28 13.18
CA GLN A 20 15.60 -13.46 11.97
C GLN A 20 14.34 -13.31 11.14
N SER A 21 13.30 -14.11 11.41
CA SER A 21 12.10 -14.14 10.60
C SER A 21 11.32 -12.83 10.68
N HIS A 22 10.97 -12.28 9.52
CA HIS A 22 10.12 -11.10 9.39
C HIS A 22 9.35 -11.11 8.09
N LYS A 23 8.29 -10.30 8.02
CA LYS A 23 7.52 -10.09 6.78
C LYS A 23 8.14 -8.97 5.96
N THR A 24 8.14 -9.14 4.64
CA THR A 24 8.45 -8.09 3.68
C THR A 24 7.13 -7.51 3.16
N TYR A 25 6.94 -6.22 3.36
CA TYR A 25 5.79 -5.50 2.81
C TYR A 25 6.24 -4.71 1.58
N ALA A 26 5.49 -4.82 0.51
CA ALA A 26 5.68 -4.07 -0.72
C ALA A 26 4.42 -3.29 -1.08
N TYR A 27 4.60 -2.13 -1.67
CA TYR A 27 3.52 -1.30 -2.19
C TYR A 27 3.68 -1.17 -3.69
N ILE A 28 2.58 -1.27 -4.44
CA ILE A 28 2.58 -1.17 -5.90
C ILE A 28 1.35 -0.39 -6.38
N SER A 29 1.53 0.40 -7.42
CA SER A 29 0.47 1.17 -8.08
C SER A 29 -0.01 0.51 -9.37
N ASP A 30 -1.00 1.10 -10.02
CA ASP A 30 -1.55 0.62 -11.30
C ASP A 30 -0.44 0.42 -12.35
N GLY A 31 0.30 1.45 -12.71
CA GLY A 31 1.39 1.30 -13.69
C GLY A 31 2.50 0.33 -13.23
N GLY A 32 2.76 0.26 -11.92
CA GLY A 32 3.76 -0.67 -11.38
C GLY A 32 3.36 -2.13 -11.52
N ILE A 33 2.09 -2.49 -11.40
CA ILE A 33 1.61 -3.86 -11.48
C ILE A 33 1.54 -4.38 -12.93
N GLU A 34 1.43 -3.46 -13.88
CA GLU A 34 1.44 -3.76 -15.33
C GLU A 34 2.86 -4.05 -15.86
N GLU A 35 3.90 -3.59 -15.17
CA GLU A 35 5.29 -3.77 -15.58
C GLU A 35 5.68 -5.25 -15.68
N GLU A 36 6.31 -5.66 -16.80
CA GLU A 36 6.76 -7.04 -17.05
C GLU A 36 7.67 -7.58 -15.94
N VAL A 37 8.53 -6.74 -15.36
CA VAL A 37 9.39 -7.13 -14.24
C VAL A 37 8.56 -7.47 -13.01
N SER A 38 7.52 -6.70 -12.71
CA SER A 38 6.60 -6.96 -11.59
C SER A 38 5.85 -8.27 -11.78
N GLN A 39 5.39 -8.55 -12.99
CA GLN A 39 4.69 -9.78 -13.34
C GLN A 39 5.62 -11.01 -13.26
N GLY A 40 6.83 -10.91 -13.80
CA GLY A 40 7.84 -11.97 -13.70
C GLY A 40 8.19 -12.29 -12.24
N VAL A 41 8.38 -11.26 -11.43
CA VAL A 41 8.65 -11.37 -9.98
C VAL A 41 7.44 -11.97 -9.25
N GLY A 42 6.21 -11.56 -9.59
CA GLY A 42 4.98 -12.11 -9.03
C GLY A 42 4.85 -13.61 -9.25
N ARG A 43 5.12 -14.10 -10.48
CA ARG A 43 5.13 -15.55 -10.78
C ARG A 43 6.17 -16.31 -9.97
N ILE A 44 7.37 -15.76 -9.82
CA ILE A 44 8.44 -16.41 -9.04
C ILE A 44 8.03 -16.47 -7.55
N ALA A 45 7.48 -15.40 -7.00
CA ALA A 45 7.04 -15.36 -5.61
C ALA A 45 5.96 -16.41 -5.32
N GLY A 46 4.96 -16.54 -6.21
CA GLY A 46 3.93 -17.57 -6.10
C GLY A 46 4.49 -18.98 -6.19
N HIS A 47 5.35 -19.25 -7.20
CA HIS A 47 6.00 -20.55 -7.36
C HIS A 47 6.83 -20.96 -6.14
N LEU A 48 7.53 -20.03 -5.51
CA LEU A 48 8.33 -20.29 -4.31
C LEU A 48 7.50 -20.30 -3.01
N GLY A 49 6.20 -20.04 -3.09
CA GLY A 49 5.33 -19.96 -1.92
C GLY A 49 5.84 -18.95 -0.88
N MET A 50 6.17 -17.71 -1.31
CA MET A 50 6.81 -16.70 -0.45
C MET A 50 5.84 -16.09 0.55
N ASN A 51 5.40 -16.87 1.54
CA ASN A 51 4.42 -16.45 2.57
C ASN A 51 4.88 -15.28 3.45
N ASN A 52 6.16 -14.93 3.41
CA ASN A 52 6.72 -13.76 4.06
C ASN A 52 6.67 -12.48 3.20
N LEU A 53 6.15 -12.56 1.96
CA LEU A 53 5.93 -11.41 1.09
C LEU A 53 4.45 -11.03 1.07
N ILE A 54 4.15 -9.79 1.50
CA ILE A 54 2.83 -9.19 1.46
C ILE A 54 2.90 -7.95 0.57
N MET A 55 2.10 -7.90 -0.48
CA MET A 55 2.06 -6.78 -1.41
C MET A 55 0.70 -6.09 -1.34
N TYR A 56 0.70 -4.78 -1.17
CA TYR A 56 -0.49 -3.94 -1.26
C TYR A 56 -0.52 -3.25 -2.63
N TYR A 57 -1.55 -3.50 -3.40
CA TYR A 57 -1.81 -2.85 -4.67
C TYR A 57 -2.83 -1.72 -4.48
N ASP A 58 -2.38 -0.49 -4.70
CA ASP A 58 -3.22 0.70 -4.74
C ASP A 58 -3.89 0.79 -6.10
N SER A 59 -5.11 0.26 -6.17
CA SER A 59 -5.90 0.13 -7.40
C SER A 59 -6.87 1.30 -7.53
N ASN A 60 -6.42 2.39 -8.15
CA ASN A 60 -7.19 3.61 -8.28
C ASN A 60 -7.59 3.96 -9.73
N ASN A 61 -7.27 3.09 -10.68
CA ASN A 61 -7.60 3.25 -12.10
C ASN A 61 -6.94 4.47 -12.78
N VAL A 62 -5.86 5.04 -12.20
CA VAL A 62 -5.17 6.20 -12.78
C VAL A 62 -3.70 5.91 -13.02
N GLN A 63 -3.25 6.14 -14.24
CA GLN A 63 -1.85 6.10 -14.65
C GLN A 63 -1.34 7.50 -14.99
N LEU A 64 -0.08 7.58 -15.45
CA LEU A 64 0.60 8.84 -15.75
C LEU A 64 -0.16 9.73 -16.74
N SER A 65 -0.81 9.14 -17.73
CA SER A 65 -1.45 9.91 -18.85
C SER A 65 -2.86 9.44 -19.19
N THR A 66 -3.41 8.41 -18.54
CA THR A 66 -4.71 7.85 -18.88
C THR A 66 -5.33 7.06 -17.71
N LYS A 67 -6.53 6.56 -17.89
CA LYS A 67 -7.15 5.55 -17.03
C LYS A 67 -6.63 4.16 -17.40
N VAL A 68 -6.54 3.27 -16.42
CA VAL A 68 -6.11 1.87 -16.63
C VAL A 68 -7.06 1.16 -17.59
N ASP A 69 -8.36 1.27 -17.39
CA ASP A 69 -9.39 0.62 -18.20
C ASP A 69 -9.47 1.07 -19.66
N GLU A 70 -8.75 2.14 -20.03
CA GLU A 70 -8.58 2.56 -21.42
C GLU A 70 -7.48 1.77 -22.15
N VAL A 71 -6.53 1.18 -21.41
CA VAL A 71 -5.32 0.55 -21.98
C VAL A 71 -5.10 -0.88 -21.54
N ASP A 72 -5.67 -1.29 -20.41
CA ASP A 72 -5.55 -2.64 -19.86
C ASP A 72 -6.92 -3.18 -19.41
N THR A 73 -7.20 -4.42 -19.76
CA THR A 73 -8.42 -5.15 -19.39
C THR A 73 -8.14 -6.37 -18.54
N GLU A 74 -6.93 -6.52 -18.02
CA GLU A 74 -6.54 -7.67 -17.24
C GLU A 74 -7.27 -7.74 -15.90
N ASN A 75 -7.64 -8.96 -15.50
CA ASN A 75 -8.10 -9.20 -14.15
C ASN A 75 -6.91 -9.55 -13.25
N VAL A 76 -6.37 -8.56 -12.55
CA VAL A 76 -5.19 -8.70 -11.69
C VAL A 76 -5.43 -9.73 -10.60
N ALA A 77 -6.62 -9.79 -10.00
CA ALA A 77 -6.93 -10.79 -8.96
C ALA A 77 -6.77 -12.20 -9.49
N MET A 78 -7.47 -12.53 -10.58
CA MET A 78 -7.40 -13.85 -11.21
C MET A 78 -5.98 -14.20 -11.68
N LYS A 79 -5.24 -13.22 -12.18
CA LYS A 79 -3.86 -13.39 -12.64
C LYS A 79 -2.95 -13.82 -11.49
N TYR A 80 -3.00 -13.13 -10.36
CA TYR A 80 -2.19 -13.47 -9.18
C TYR A 80 -2.64 -14.76 -8.50
N GLU A 81 -3.94 -15.03 -8.45
CA GLU A 81 -4.47 -16.33 -7.98
C GLU A 81 -3.92 -17.50 -8.82
N ALA A 82 -3.90 -17.35 -10.15
CA ALA A 82 -3.33 -18.35 -11.05
C ALA A 82 -1.82 -18.55 -10.84
N TRP A 83 -1.11 -17.56 -10.32
CA TRP A 83 0.30 -17.68 -9.92
C TRP A 83 0.50 -18.25 -8.52
N GLY A 84 -0.56 -18.60 -7.81
CA GLY A 84 -0.50 -19.21 -6.49
C GLY A 84 -0.45 -18.20 -5.33
N TRP A 85 -0.87 -16.96 -5.53
CA TRP A 85 -1.00 -15.99 -4.46
C TRP A 85 -2.33 -16.14 -3.70
N ASN A 86 -2.32 -15.79 -2.43
CA ASN A 86 -3.52 -15.46 -1.68
C ASN A 86 -3.92 -14.02 -2.04
N VAL A 87 -5.15 -13.82 -2.55
CA VAL A 87 -5.61 -12.50 -3.01
C VAL A 87 -6.78 -12.03 -2.16
N ILE A 88 -6.70 -10.80 -1.65
CA ILE A 88 -7.72 -10.17 -0.81
C ILE A 88 -8.07 -8.82 -1.43
N THR A 89 -9.32 -8.61 -1.81
CA THR A 89 -9.78 -7.32 -2.34
C THR A 89 -10.60 -6.58 -1.29
N ILE A 90 -10.29 -5.30 -1.09
CA ILE A 90 -10.89 -4.44 -0.06
C ILE A 90 -11.21 -3.05 -0.60
N ASP A 91 -12.05 -2.31 0.12
CA ASP A 91 -12.09 -0.85 0.03
C ASP A 91 -10.81 -0.29 0.70
N GLY A 92 -9.95 0.31 -0.10
CA GLY A 92 -8.67 0.87 0.37
C GLY A 92 -8.81 2.16 1.18
N HIS A 93 -10.03 2.68 1.35
CA HIS A 93 -10.33 3.79 2.26
C HIS A 93 -10.98 3.33 3.59
N ASP A 94 -11.34 2.05 3.70
CA ASP A 94 -11.89 1.48 4.93
C ASP A 94 -10.77 0.92 5.82
N VAL A 95 -10.50 1.60 6.93
CA VAL A 95 -9.43 1.26 7.86
C VAL A 95 -9.63 -0.12 8.50
N GLU A 96 -10.86 -0.53 8.75
CA GLU A 96 -11.14 -1.85 9.35
C GLU A 96 -10.87 -2.97 8.35
N GLN A 97 -11.30 -2.81 7.09
CA GLN A 97 -10.96 -3.77 6.04
C GLN A 97 -9.44 -3.87 5.81
N ILE A 98 -8.72 -2.75 5.88
CA ILE A 98 -7.25 -2.76 5.78
C ILE A 98 -6.64 -3.57 6.93
N ARG A 99 -7.11 -3.39 8.17
CA ARG A 99 -6.63 -4.14 9.35
C ARG A 99 -6.92 -5.63 9.23
N GLU A 100 -8.13 -5.98 8.83
CA GLU A 100 -8.53 -7.37 8.62
C GLU A 100 -7.68 -8.05 7.54
N ALA A 101 -7.48 -7.39 6.40
CA ALA A 101 -6.66 -7.90 5.30
C ALA A 101 -5.20 -8.09 5.73
N LEU A 102 -4.61 -7.13 6.44
CA LEU A 102 -3.24 -7.24 6.97
C LEU A 102 -3.13 -8.36 8.00
N THR A 103 -4.14 -8.54 8.86
CA THR A 103 -4.19 -9.63 9.84
C THR A 103 -4.24 -10.99 9.13
N ALA A 104 -5.11 -11.14 8.14
CA ALA A 104 -5.23 -12.36 7.35
C ALA A 104 -3.94 -12.65 6.57
N ALA A 105 -3.32 -11.63 5.95
CA ALA A 105 -2.06 -11.76 5.24
C ALA A 105 -0.90 -12.19 6.15
N ASN A 106 -0.85 -11.70 7.38
CA ASN A 106 0.15 -12.12 8.37
C ASN A 106 -0.07 -13.55 8.86
N ALA A 107 -1.31 -14.03 8.87
CA ALA A 107 -1.67 -15.38 9.26
C ALA A 107 -1.43 -16.42 8.15
N GLU A 108 -1.33 -16.02 6.88
CA GLU A 108 -1.06 -16.91 5.74
C GLU A 108 0.34 -17.55 5.88
N LYS A 109 0.41 -18.87 5.73
CA LYS A 109 1.63 -19.66 5.99
C LYS A 109 2.25 -20.31 4.77
N GLU A 110 1.56 -20.32 3.64
CA GLU A 110 1.96 -21.09 2.46
C GLU A 110 2.25 -20.21 1.24
N ARG A 111 1.52 -19.11 1.09
CA ARG A 111 1.51 -18.30 -0.14
C ARG A 111 1.85 -16.84 0.12
N PRO A 112 2.46 -16.13 -0.84
CA PRO A 112 2.50 -14.68 -0.79
C PRO A 112 1.08 -14.11 -0.84
N THR A 113 0.87 -12.94 -0.24
CA THR A 113 -0.45 -12.29 -0.24
C THR A 113 -0.42 -10.99 -1.04
N LEU A 114 -1.39 -10.85 -1.95
CA LEU A 114 -1.74 -9.60 -2.62
C LEU A 114 -3.01 -9.03 -1.99
N ILE A 115 -2.91 -7.84 -1.43
CA ILE A 115 -4.07 -7.06 -0.99
C ILE A 115 -4.36 -6.02 -2.08
N ILE A 116 -5.53 -6.10 -2.71
CA ILE A 116 -5.99 -5.14 -3.72
C ILE A 116 -6.88 -4.12 -3.01
N GLY A 117 -6.34 -2.94 -2.70
CA GLY A 117 -7.10 -1.83 -2.13
C GLY A 117 -7.68 -0.97 -3.24
N ARG A 118 -9.01 -0.96 -3.37
CA ARG A 118 -9.70 -0.04 -4.28
C ARG A 118 -9.71 1.33 -3.66
N THR A 119 -9.07 2.30 -4.35
CA THR A 119 -8.93 3.68 -3.87
C THR A 119 -9.35 4.69 -4.92
N VAL A 120 -9.37 5.95 -4.53
CA VAL A 120 -9.67 7.08 -5.41
C VAL A 120 -8.44 7.99 -5.45
N MET A 121 -7.93 8.25 -6.65
CA MET A 121 -6.81 9.16 -6.84
C MET A 121 -7.15 10.56 -6.31
N GLY A 122 -6.25 11.12 -5.49
CA GLY A 122 -6.45 12.46 -4.91
C GLY A 122 -7.63 12.54 -3.95
N LYS A 123 -7.92 11.50 -3.20
CA LYS A 123 -9.03 11.43 -2.22
C LYS A 123 -9.06 12.66 -1.32
N GLY A 124 -10.23 13.32 -1.27
CA GLY A 124 -10.46 14.53 -0.47
C GLY A 124 -9.99 15.83 -1.12
N ALA A 125 -9.36 15.78 -2.30
CA ALA A 125 -8.98 16.99 -3.03
C ALA A 125 -10.19 17.77 -3.53
N VAL A 126 -10.15 19.11 -3.38
CA VAL A 126 -11.18 20.02 -3.84
C VAL A 126 -10.58 21.19 -4.61
N ALA A 127 -11.35 21.74 -5.55
CA ALA A 127 -11.02 22.96 -6.27
C ALA A 127 -11.36 24.22 -5.41
N ALA A 128 -10.96 25.41 -5.88
CA ALA A 128 -11.20 26.67 -5.19
C ALA A 128 -12.69 27.00 -4.98
N ASP A 129 -13.55 26.49 -5.86
CA ASP A 129 -15.01 26.64 -5.76
C ASP A 129 -15.67 25.57 -4.84
N GLY A 130 -14.86 24.70 -4.21
CA GLY A 130 -15.32 23.62 -3.35
C GLY A 130 -15.79 22.36 -4.09
N SER A 131 -15.73 22.33 -5.41
CA SER A 131 -16.05 21.11 -6.18
C SER A 131 -14.99 20.03 -5.99
N SER A 132 -15.39 18.75 -6.12
CA SER A 132 -14.45 17.62 -6.01
C SER A 132 -13.37 17.69 -7.09
N PHE A 133 -12.13 17.46 -6.68
CA PHE A 133 -10.97 17.33 -7.56
C PHE A 133 -10.38 15.90 -7.57
N GLU A 134 -11.16 14.93 -7.09
CA GLU A 134 -10.80 13.52 -7.05
C GLU A 134 -10.82 12.87 -8.44
N ASP A 135 -10.15 11.71 -8.55
CA ASP A 135 -10.20 10.80 -9.70
C ASP A 135 -9.79 11.43 -11.05
N LYS A 136 -8.88 12.38 -11.02
CA LYS A 136 -8.40 13.06 -12.25
C LYS A 136 -7.01 12.57 -12.63
N VAL A 137 -6.83 12.20 -13.90
CA VAL A 137 -5.51 11.85 -14.46
C VAL A 137 -4.50 12.98 -14.27
N SER A 138 -4.94 14.25 -14.36
CA SER A 138 -4.08 15.43 -14.15
C SER A 138 -3.44 15.51 -12.75
N THR A 139 -3.94 14.75 -11.76
CA THR A 139 -3.36 14.73 -10.42
C THR A 139 -2.19 13.74 -10.28
N HIS A 140 -2.01 12.86 -11.25
CA HIS A 140 -0.97 11.85 -11.20
C HIS A 140 0.41 12.46 -11.50
N GLY A 141 1.38 12.21 -10.61
CA GLY A 141 2.76 12.65 -10.81
C GLY A 141 3.02 14.15 -10.63
N GLN A 142 2.02 14.92 -10.17
CA GLN A 142 2.14 16.36 -9.92
C GLN A 142 1.62 16.74 -8.53
N PRO A 143 2.12 17.84 -7.93
CA PRO A 143 1.46 18.41 -6.77
C PRO A 143 0.00 18.76 -7.09
N LEU A 144 -0.93 18.41 -6.20
CA LEU A 144 -2.38 18.65 -6.40
C LEU A 144 -2.69 20.10 -6.77
N THR A 145 -1.98 21.06 -6.16
CA THR A 145 -2.13 22.50 -6.47
C THR A 145 -1.70 22.86 -7.89
N ALA A 146 -0.64 22.24 -8.40
CA ALA A 146 -0.22 22.45 -9.78
C ALA A 146 -1.24 21.88 -10.78
N ALA A 147 -1.96 20.82 -10.39
CA ALA A 147 -3.03 20.24 -11.18
C ALA A 147 -4.34 21.04 -11.13
N GLY A 148 -4.49 21.99 -10.19
CA GLY A 148 -5.66 22.88 -10.06
C GLY A 148 -6.50 22.70 -8.77
N ALA A 149 -6.08 21.84 -7.83
CA ALA A 149 -6.72 21.77 -6.52
C ALA A 149 -6.35 22.97 -5.65
N ASP A 150 -7.26 23.36 -4.74
CA ASP A 150 -6.98 24.37 -3.70
C ASP A 150 -6.38 23.70 -2.48
N PHE A 151 -5.20 24.13 -2.07
CA PHE A 151 -4.49 23.55 -0.92
C PHE A 151 -5.25 23.71 0.39
N ALA A 152 -5.65 24.94 0.71
CA ALA A 152 -6.27 25.24 2.00
C ALA A 152 -7.66 24.59 2.11
N ALA A 153 -8.42 24.58 1.02
CA ALA A 153 -9.72 23.91 0.96
C ALA A 153 -9.55 22.38 1.10
N THR A 154 -8.58 21.79 0.42
CA THR A 154 -8.27 20.35 0.53
C THR A 154 -7.85 19.96 1.95
N VAL A 155 -6.95 20.72 2.58
CA VAL A 155 -6.54 20.45 3.98
C VAL A 155 -7.73 20.49 4.92
N ARG A 156 -8.59 21.50 4.79
CA ARG A 156 -9.82 21.58 5.62
C ARG A 156 -10.80 20.44 5.34
N ASN A 157 -10.96 20.07 4.07
CA ASN A 157 -11.84 18.95 3.69
C ASN A 157 -11.37 17.61 4.28
N LEU A 158 -10.05 17.44 4.45
CA LEU A 158 -9.44 16.29 5.11
C LEU A 158 -9.42 16.39 6.65
N GLY A 159 -10.02 17.44 7.23
CA GLY A 159 -10.07 17.63 8.68
C GLY A 159 -8.82 18.24 9.29
N GLY A 160 -7.89 18.72 8.46
CA GLY A 160 -6.65 19.38 8.91
C GLY A 160 -6.82 20.88 9.11
N ASP A 161 -5.76 21.51 9.62
CA ASP A 161 -5.63 22.96 9.78
C ASP A 161 -4.76 23.53 8.65
N ALA A 162 -5.35 24.38 7.80
CA ALA A 162 -4.63 24.94 6.66
C ALA A 162 -3.51 25.92 7.06
N GLU A 163 -3.58 26.50 8.27
CA GLU A 163 -2.54 27.39 8.81
C GLU A 163 -1.40 26.61 9.50
N ASP A 164 -1.69 25.36 9.91
CA ASP A 164 -0.70 24.42 10.47
C ASP A 164 -0.90 23.02 9.89
N PRO A 165 -0.62 22.82 8.57
CA PRO A 165 -0.93 21.58 7.86
C PRO A 165 -0.11 20.37 8.31
N PHE A 166 0.97 20.59 9.06
CA PHE A 166 1.83 19.54 9.61
C PHE A 166 1.52 19.20 11.07
N LYS A 167 0.48 19.80 11.64
CA LYS A 167 0.05 19.53 13.00
C LYS A 167 -0.33 18.06 13.17
N ILE A 168 0.32 17.40 14.11
CA ILE A 168 0.03 16.01 14.45
C ILE A 168 -1.26 15.97 15.28
N PHE A 169 -2.24 15.18 14.86
CA PHE A 169 -3.44 14.93 15.66
C PHE A 169 -3.05 14.27 17.00
N SER A 170 -3.68 14.71 18.09
CA SER A 170 -3.31 14.27 19.45
C SER A 170 -3.44 12.76 19.64
N GLU A 171 -4.43 12.14 19.01
CA GLU A 171 -4.67 10.70 19.03
C GLU A 171 -3.54 9.93 18.36
N SER A 172 -3.10 10.38 17.19
CA SER A 172 -1.96 9.81 16.47
C SER A 172 -0.67 9.96 17.29
N GLY A 173 -0.44 11.13 17.88
CA GLY A 173 0.70 11.37 18.77
C GLY A 173 0.79 10.36 19.90
N LYS A 174 -0.33 10.11 20.60
CA LYS A 174 -0.40 9.12 21.69
C LYS A 174 -0.06 7.70 21.24
N VAL A 175 -0.53 7.28 20.06
CA VAL A 175 -0.22 5.94 19.51
C VAL A 175 1.28 5.81 19.23
N PHE A 176 1.88 6.82 18.59
CA PHE A 176 3.32 6.80 18.29
C PHE A 176 4.18 6.85 19.56
N ASP A 177 3.78 7.63 20.57
CA ASP A 177 4.50 7.70 21.84
C ASP A 177 4.44 6.37 22.59
N ALA A 178 3.27 5.74 22.66
CA ALA A 178 3.12 4.43 23.27
C ALA A 178 4.00 3.37 22.57
N ARG A 179 4.02 3.38 21.25
CA ARG A 179 4.87 2.46 20.48
C ARG A 179 6.35 2.74 20.65
N ARG A 180 6.75 4.00 20.77
CA ARG A 180 8.14 4.39 21.06
C ARG A 180 8.61 3.85 22.40
N GLU A 181 7.79 3.95 23.45
CA GLU A 181 8.13 3.43 24.77
C GLU A 181 8.23 1.89 24.77
N GLU A 182 7.31 1.20 24.07
CA GLU A 182 7.38 -0.25 23.92
C GLU A 182 8.69 -0.70 23.23
N LEU A 183 9.05 -0.04 22.13
CA LEU A 183 10.30 -0.34 21.41
C LEU A 183 11.54 -0.02 22.24
N ARG A 184 11.52 1.04 23.04
CA ARG A 184 12.61 1.42 23.92
C ARG A 184 12.86 0.34 24.99
N LEU A 185 11.79 -0.21 25.56
CA LEU A 185 11.90 -1.31 26.51
C LEU A 185 12.46 -2.59 25.86
N SER A 186 12.08 -2.87 24.61
CA SER A 186 12.61 -4.01 23.85
C SER A 186 14.11 -3.92 23.60
N LEU A 187 14.64 -2.72 23.33
CA LEU A 187 16.07 -2.50 23.08
C LEU A 187 16.97 -2.64 24.33
N ILE A 188 16.40 -2.56 25.53
CA ILE A 188 17.16 -2.70 26.80
C ILE A 188 17.51 -4.18 27.09
N HIS A 189 16.86 -5.12 26.42
CA HIS A 189 17.04 -6.55 26.62
C HIS A 189 17.90 -7.24 25.54
N ILE A 190 18.48 -6.47 24.62
CA ILE A 190 19.48 -6.94 23.66
C ILE A 190 20.87 -6.59 24.19
#